data_ee8121ad9ed800c77cba369e7536dcbd
#
_entry.id   ee8121ad9ed800c77cba369e7536dcbd
#
_cell.length_a   1.000
_cell.length_b   1.000
_cell.length_c   1.000
_cell.angle_alpha   90.00
_cell.angle_beta   90.00
_cell.angle_gamma   90.00
#
_symmetry.space_group_name_H-M   'P 1'
#
loop_
_entity.id
_entity.type
_entity.pdbx_description
1 polymer ?
#
loop_
_entity_poly.entity_id
_entity_poly.type
_entity_poly.pdbx_seq_one_letter_code
_entity_poly.pdbx_strand_id
1 'polypeptide(L)'
;MSEQKQQPIISIDHVSMRFNLAKEKHESLKEYFVALLHGGVRFDEFFALSDVSFDIMPGDFYGLIGLNGSGKSTLLKVISGVYKPSAGKVTVNGTIAPLIELGAGFDMDLTARENIYLNGTVLGLSLIHI
;
A
#
# COMPACT_ATOMS: atom_id res chain seq x y z
N MET A 1 -12.41 20.11 -33.57
CA MET A 1 -12.62 18.90 -32.75
C MET A 1 -11.67 19.02 -31.56
N SER A 2 -12.20 19.40 -30.42
CA SER A 2 -11.40 19.50 -29.16
C SER A 2 -11.09 18.07 -28.71
N GLU A 3 -9.82 17.66 -28.75
CA GLU A 3 -9.35 16.48 -28.07
C GLU A 3 -9.69 16.63 -26.60
N GLN A 4 -10.68 15.92 -26.12
CA GLN A 4 -10.87 15.72 -24.69
C GLN A 4 -9.65 14.97 -24.18
N LYS A 5 -8.72 15.69 -23.54
CA LYS A 5 -7.59 15.11 -22.82
C LYS A 5 -8.19 14.16 -21.78
N GLN A 6 -8.17 12.87 -22.05
CA GLN A 6 -8.63 11.85 -21.11
C GLN A 6 -7.82 12.00 -19.82
N GLN A 7 -8.50 12.17 -18.70
CA GLN A 7 -7.83 12.25 -17.40
C GLN A 7 -7.44 10.84 -16.94
N PRO A 8 -6.26 10.68 -16.37
CA PRO A 8 -5.84 9.40 -15.80
C PRO A 8 -6.80 8.94 -14.72
N ILE A 9 -7.09 7.64 -14.69
CA ILE A 9 -7.89 7.03 -13.63
C ILE A 9 -7.06 6.87 -12.34
N ILE A 10 -5.75 6.62 -12.48
CA ILE A 10 -4.79 6.62 -11.39
C ILE A 10 -3.58 7.46 -11.83
N SER A 11 -3.18 8.41 -10.99
CA SER A 11 -1.98 9.20 -11.20
C SER A 11 -1.06 9.05 -9.98
N ILE A 12 0.18 8.68 -10.24
CA ILE A 12 1.24 8.53 -9.26
C ILE A 12 2.28 9.59 -9.56
N ASP A 13 2.47 10.50 -8.63
CA ASP A 13 3.28 11.71 -8.80
C ASP A 13 4.36 11.77 -7.73
N HIS A 14 5.62 11.53 -8.14
CA HIS A 14 6.84 11.59 -7.31
C HIS A 14 6.73 10.80 -5.99
N VAL A 15 6.11 9.62 -6.04
CA VAL A 15 5.83 8.79 -4.87
C VAL A 15 7.09 8.12 -4.37
N SER A 16 7.38 8.36 -3.10
CA SER A 16 8.41 7.64 -2.35
C SER A 16 7.81 7.02 -1.09
N MET A 17 8.29 5.83 -0.73
CA MET A 17 7.90 5.13 0.49
C MET A 17 9.13 4.66 1.23
N ARG A 18 9.29 5.15 2.46
CA ARG A 18 10.37 4.74 3.36
C ARG A 18 9.80 4.06 4.59
N PHE A 19 10.52 3.07 5.07
CA PHE A 19 10.26 2.42 6.35
C PHE A 19 11.44 2.67 7.28
N ASN A 20 11.15 3.01 8.52
CA ASN A 20 12.16 3.13 9.55
C ASN A 20 12.36 1.73 10.16
N LEU A 21 13.53 1.15 9.95
CA LEU A 21 13.91 -0.10 10.58
C LEU A 21 14.66 0.24 11.86
N ALA A 22 14.10 -0.15 13.01
CA ALA A 22 14.84 -0.04 14.27
C ALA A 22 16.03 -1.00 14.20
N LYS A 23 17.24 -0.47 14.29
CA LYS A 23 18.50 -1.24 14.20
C LYS A 23 18.74 -2.11 15.41
N GLU A 24 18.15 -1.76 16.54
CA GLU A 24 18.27 -2.48 17.80
C GLU A 24 16.89 -2.74 18.40
N LYS A 25 16.58 -4.03 18.62
CA LYS A 25 15.49 -4.41 19.53
C LYS A 25 15.98 -4.19 20.95
N HIS A 26 15.56 -3.08 21.54
CA HIS A 26 15.75 -2.91 22.99
C HIS A 26 14.78 -3.82 23.72
N GLU A 27 15.27 -4.91 24.28
CA GLU A 27 14.46 -5.88 25.04
C GLU A 27 14.07 -5.35 26.44
N SER A 28 14.64 -4.21 26.87
CA SER A 28 14.40 -3.62 28.17
C SER A 28 14.17 -2.11 28.10
N LEU A 29 13.22 -1.61 28.90
CA LEU A 29 12.98 -0.18 29.10
C LEU A 29 14.24 0.57 29.59
N LYS A 30 15.13 -0.11 30.34
CA LYS A 30 16.41 0.46 30.76
C LYS A 30 17.34 0.73 29.60
N GLU A 31 17.45 -0.17 28.63
CA GLU A 31 18.30 0.01 27.45
C GLU A 31 17.76 1.14 26.55
N TYR A 32 16.44 1.26 26.43
CA TYR A 32 15.81 2.37 25.73
C TYR A 32 16.17 3.73 26.36
N PHE A 33 16.13 3.82 27.71
CA PHE A 33 16.50 5.04 28.43
C PHE A 33 17.99 5.37 28.30
N VAL A 34 18.86 4.38 28.34
CA VAL A 34 20.32 4.55 28.16
C VAL A 34 20.63 4.97 26.73
N ALA A 35 19.98 4.39 25.72
CA ALA A 35 20.14 4.79 24.32
C ALA A 35 19.66 6.23 24.07
N LEU A 36 18.59 6.66 24.75
CA LEU A 36 18.07 8.02 24.66
C LEU A 36 19.05 9.05 25.24
N LEU A 37 19.78 8.70 26.31
CA LEU A 37 20.78 9.54 26.97
C LEU A 37 22.14 9.59 26.23
N HIS A 38 22.47 8.56 25.43
CA HIS A 38 23.79 8.42 24.79
C HIS A 38 23.78 8.64 23.26
N GLY A 39 22.79 9.27 22.69
CA GLY A 39 22.83 9.67 21.28
C GLY A 39 21.64 9.27 20.40
N GLY A 40 20.57 8.80 21.02
CA GLY A 40 19.30 8.50 20.34
C GLY A 40 19.28 7.13 19.66
N VAL A 41 18.05 6.66 19.42
CA VAL A 41 17.80 5.42 18.66
C VAL A 41 18.18 5.65 17.20
N ARG A 42 19.14 4.92 16.68
CA ARG A 42 19.50 4.95 15.24
C ARG A 42 18.48 4.11 14.47
N PHE A 43 17.79 4.76 13.56
CA PHE A 43 16.92 4.10 12.60
C PHE A 43 17.66 4.04 11.26
N ASP A 44 17.73 2.86 10.66
CA ASP A 44 18.11 2.76 9.25
C ASP A 44 16.85 2.98 8.40
N GLU A 45 16.88 3.98 7.54
CA GLU A 45 15.80 4.23 6.59
C GLU A 45 15.94 3.29 5.40
N PHE A 46 14.89 2.53 5.13
CA PHE A 46 14.79 1.69 3.96
C PHE A 46 13.77 2.28 2.98
N PHE A 47 14.23 2.63 1.79
CA PHE A 47 13.36 3.10 0.72
C PHE A 47 12.79 1.91 -0.07
N ALA A 48 11.51 1.63 0.12
CA ALA A 48 10.80 0.61 -0.65
C ALA A 48 10.36 1.14 -2.02
N LEU A 49 10.10 2.44 -2.12
CA LEU A 49 9.81 3.16 -3.36
C LEU A 49 10.60 4.46 -3.35
N SER A 50 11.16 4.83 -4.50
CA SER A 50 11.94 6.05 -4.66
C SER A 50 11.52 6.77 -5.93
N ASP A 51 10.86 7.92 -5.77
CA ASP A 51 10.49 8.85 -6.84
C ASP A 51 9.76 8.20 -8.03
N VAL A 52 8.69 7.46 -7.75
CA VAL A 52 7.91 6.75 -8.77
C VAL A 52 6.83 7.67 -9.33
N SER A 53 6.80 7.82 -10.66
CA SER A 53 5.79 8.63 -11.36
C SER A 53 5.29 7.93 -12.60
N PHE A 54 3.98 7.74 -12.73
CA PHE A 54 3.29 7.29 -13.95
C PHE A 54 1.79 7.48 -13.83
N ASP A 55 1.12 7.44 -14.97
CA ASP A 55 -0.34 7.54 -15.06
C ASP A 55 -0.92 6.26 -15.65
N ILE A 56 -2.10 5.87 -15.20
CA ILE A 56 -2.91 4.79 -15.75
C ILE A 56 -4.18 5.40 -16.33
N MET A 57 -4.42 5.15 -17.62
CA MET A 57 -5.60 5.65 -18.30
C MET A 57 -6.78 4.67 -18.18
N PRO A 58 -8.02 5.13 -18.33
CA PRO A 58 -9.17 4.24 -18.38
C PRO A 58 -9.01 3.18 -19.47
N GLY A 59 -9.15 1.90 -19.09
CA GLY A 59 -9.01 0.75 -20.00
C GLY A 59 -7.59 0.20 -20.14
N ASP A 60 -6.60 0.83 -19.52
CA ASP A 60 -5.23 0.33 -19.54
C ASP A 60 -5.08 -0.97 -18.73
N PHE A 61 -4.12 -1.77 -19.14
CA PHE A 61 -3.66 -2.96 -18.46
C PHE A 61 -2.18 -2.82 -18.12
N TYR A 62 -1.87 -2.73 -16.84
CA TYR A 62 -0.50 -2.50 -16.35
C TYR A 62 0.08 -3.74 -15.67
N GLY A 63 1.29 -4.12 -16.05
CA GLY A 63 2.07 -5.19 -15.43
C GLY A 63 3.23 -4.64 -14.61
N LEU A 64 3.35 -5.06 -13.34
CA LEU A 64 4.50 -4.77 -12.48
C LEU A 64 5.45 -5.97 -12.47
N ILE A 65 6.63 -5.81 -13.05
CA ILE A 65 7.65 -6.85 -13.15
C ILE A 65 8.88 -6.46 -12.33
N GLY A 66 9.48 -7.41 -11.64
CA GLY A 66 10.69 -7.19 -10.85
C GLY A 66 10.95 -8.33 -9.87
N LEU A 67 12.16 -8.35 -9.31
CA LEU A 67 12.57 -9.33 -8.30
C LEU A 67 11.74 -9.24 -7.01
N ASN A 68 11.81 -10.28 -6.18
CA ASN A 68 11.21 -10.22 -4.84
C ASN A 68 11.90 -9.12 -4.02
N GLY A 69 11.11 -8.32 -3.30
CA GLY A 69 11.63 -7.17 -2.55
C GLY A 69 11.79 -5.87 -3.37
N SER A 70 11.51 -5.85 -4.68
CA SER A 70 11.63 -4.63 -5.52
C SER A 70 10.53 -3.59 -5.32
N GLY A 71 9.65 -3.73 -4.31
CA GLY A 71 8.65 -2.73 -3.98
C GLY A 71 7.28 -2.92 -4.65
N LYS A 72 7.05 -3.95 -5.49
CA LYS A 72 5.78 -4.16 -6.20
C LYS A 72 4.56 -4.16 -5.29
N SER A 73 4.58 -4.99 -4.24
CA SER A 73 3.48 -5.07 -3.26
C SER A 73 3.33 -3.79 -2.46
N THR A 74 4.44 -3.09 -2.18
CA THR A 74 4.41 -1.79 -1.52
C THR A 74 3.72 -0.75 -2.40
N LEU A 75 4.02 -0.72 -3.69
CA LEU A 75 3.38 0.18 -4.65
C LEU A 75 1.87 -0.10 -4.74
N LEU A 76 1.46 -1.35 -4.84
CA LEU A 76 0.03 -1.72 -4.84
C LEU A 76 -0.67 -1.30 -3.54
N LYS A 77 -0.02 -1.47 -2.37
CA LYS A 77 -0.55 -1.02 -1.07
C LYS A 77 -0.65 0.51 -0.98
N VAL A 78 0.25 1.24 -1.61
CA VAL A 78 0.18 2.72 -1.70
C VAL A 78 -0.95 3.16 -2.64
N ILE A 79 -1.09 2.55 -3.82
CA ILE A 79 -2.15 2.85 -4.78
C ILE A 79 -3.54 2.58 -4.16
N SER A 80 -3.69 1.47 -3.45
CA SER A 80 -4.94 1.09 -2.78
C SER A 80 -5.25 1.88 -1.49
N GLY A 81 -4.35 2.80 -1.08
CA GLY A 81 -4.53 3.61 0.11
C GLY A 81 -4.27 2.89 1.43
N VAL A 82 -3.78 1.64 1.41
CA VAL A 82 -3.36 0.90 2.62
C VAL A 82 -2.15 1.57 3.27
N TYR A 83 -1.21 2.06 2.43
CA TYR A 83 -0.08 2.85 2.90
C TYR A 83 -0.16 4.28 2.40
N LYS A 84 0.08 5.23 3.30
CA LYS A 84 0.28 6.63 2.93
C LYS A 84 1.74 6.80 2.47
N PRO A 85 2.00 7.35 1.27
CA PRO A 85 3.37 7.58 0.81
C PRO A 85 4.10 8.56 1.73
N SER A 86 5.42 8.39 1.86
CA SER A 86 6.29 9.28 2.64
C SER A 86 6.53 10.61 1.92
N ALA A 87 6.49 10.59 0.58
CA ALA A 87 6.55 11.78 -0.27
C ALA A 87 5.76 11.53 -1.55
N GLY A 88 5.39 12.60 -2.26
CA GLY A 88 4.59 12.54 -3.47
C GLY A 88 3.10 12.34 -3.20
N LYS A 89 2.35 12.06 -4.26
CA LYS A 89 0.88 11.95 -4.19
C LYS A 89 0.38 10.84 -5.11
N VAL A 90 -0.62 10.10 -4.64
CA VAL A 90 -1.45 9.23 -5.48
C VAL A 90 -2.83 9.84 -5.58
N THR A 91 -3.33 9.96 -6.81
CA THR A 91 -4.69 10.41 -7.09
C THR A 91 -5.43 9.29 -7.81
N VAL A 92 -6.60 8.93 -7.29
CA VAL A 92 -7.47 7.89 -7.85
C VAL A 92 -8.80 8.52 -8.20
N ASN A 93 -9.16 8.47 -9.47
CA ASN A 93 -10.42 8.99 -10.01
C ASN A 93 -11.39 7.83 -10.25
N GLY A 94 -11.81 7.14 -9.17
CA GLY A 94 -12.66 5.97 -9.24
C GLY A 94 -12.63 5.14 -7.96
N THR A 95 -13.15 3.92 -8.06
CA THR A 95 -13.14 2.96 -6.95
C THR A 95 -12.07 1.91 -7.20
N ILE A 96 -11.30 1.56 -6.17
CA ILE A 96 -10.32 0.47 -6.21
C ILE A 96 -10.90 -0.73 -5.47
N ALA A 97 -10.79 -1.91 -6.08
CA ALA A 97 -11.02 -3.20 -5.44
C ALA A 97 -9.66 -3.94 -5.36
N PRO A 98 -8.88 -3.78 -4.28
CA PRO A 98 -7.54 -4.33 -4.22
C PRO A 98 -7.57 -5.82 -3.92
N LEU A 99 -6.91 -6.61 -4.78
CA LEU A 99 -6.60 -8.03 -4.58
C LEU A 99 -5.07 -8.18 -4.42
N ILE A 100 -4.54 -7.71 -3.28
CA ILE A 100 -3.08 -7.62 -3.09
C ILE A 100 -2.48 -8.96 -2.67
N GLU A 101 -3.22 -9.74 -1.89
CA GLU A 101 -2.80 -11.05 -1.39
C GLU A 101 -3.94 -12.05 -1.57
N LEU A 102 -3.70 -13.17 -2.26
CA LEU A 102 -4.67 -14.26 -2.39
C LEU A 102 -4.96 -14.83 -0.99
N GLY A 103 -6.23 -14.79 -0.58
CA GLY A 103 -6.66 -15.30 0.72
C GLY A 103 -6.54 -14.31 1.89
N ALA A 104 -6.02 -13.11 1.68
CA ALA A 104 -6.08 -12.04 2.67
C ALA A 104 -7.57 -11.65 2.88
N GLY A 105 -8.05 -11.84 4.10
CA GLY A 105 -9.45 -11.59 4.44
C GLY A 105 -10.34 -12.84 4.50
N PHE A 106 -9.79 -14.04 4.23
CA PHE A 106 -10.48 -15.28 4.56
C PHE A 106 -10.21 -15.66 6.02
N ASP A 107 -11.28 -15.81 6.78
CA ASP A 107 -11.22 -16.33 8.13
C ASP A 107 -11.46 -17.85 8.07
N MET A 108 -10.53 -18.63 8.60
CA MET A 108 -10.58 -20.09 8.58
C MET A 108 -11.66 -20.65 9.51
N ASP A 109 -12.12 -19.87 10.47
CA ASP A 109 -13.19 -20.22 11.42
C ASP A 109 -14.59 -19.96 10.84
N LEU A 110 -14.67 -19.26 9.70
CA LEU A 110 -15.90 -18.94 9.00
C LEU A 110 -16.17 -19.92 7.84
N THR A 111 -17.45 -20.14 7.57
CA THR A 111 -17.87 -20.90 6.38
C THR A 111 -17.55 -20.12 5.09
N ALA A 112 -17.52 -20.81 3.95
CA ALA A 112 -17.32 -20.16 2.65
C ALA A 112 -18.33 -19.04 2.38
N ARG A 113 -19.58 -19.22 2.79
CA ARG A 113 -20.64 -18.22 2.65
C ARG A 113 -20.37 -16.97 3.49
N GLU A 114 -19.98 -17.14 4.74
CA GLU A 114 -19.65 -16.04 5.65
C GLU A 114 -18.43 -15.28 5.15
N ASN A 115 -17.42 -15.97 4.66
CA ASN A 115 -16.24 -15.35 4.01
C ASN A 115 -16.62 -14.52 2.78
N ILE A 116 -17.56 -14.98 1.95
CA ILE A 116 -18.04 -14.21 0.80
C ILE A 116 -18.69 -12.91 1.27
N TYR A 117 -19.56 -12.97 2.28
CA TYR A 117 -20.21 -11.77 2.84
C TYR A 117 -19.20 -10.83 3.49
N LEU A 118 -18.26 -11.36 4.27
CA LEU A 118 -17.20 -10.58 4.92
C LEU A 118 -16.38 -9.82 3.88
N ASN A 119 -15.86 -10.53 2.89
CA ASN A 119 -15.02 -9.92 1.84
C ASN A 119 -15.81 -8.93 0.97
N GLY A 120 -17.04 -9.25 0.60
CA GLY A 120 -17.90 -8.34 -0.13
C GLY A 120 -18.12 -7.03 0.63
N THR A 121 -18.39 -7.13 1.94
CA THR A 121 -18.58 -5.96 2.80
C THR A 121 -17.28 -5.13 2.94
N VAL A 122 -16.13 -5.78 3.09
CA VAL A 122 -14.82 -5.11 3.14
C VAL A 122 -14.53 -4.36 1.84
N LEU A 123 -14.97 -4.89 0.70
CA LEU A 123 -14.86 -4.23 -0.61
C LEU A 123 -15.93 -3.13 -0.83
N GLY A 124 -16.77 -2.86 0.17
CA GLY A 124 -17.79 -1.82 0.11
C GLY A 124 -19.08 -2.23 -0.60
N LEU A 125 -19.28 -3.53 -0.85
CA LEU A 125 -20.53 -4.04 -1.39
C LEU A 125 -21.58 -4.10 -0.29
N SER A 126 -22.82 -3.70 -0.59
CA SER A 126 -23.94 -3.94 0.32
C SER A 126 -24.42 -5.39 0.21
N LEU A 127 -25.10 -5.89 1.26
CA LEU A 127 -25.61 -7.26 1.30
C LEU A 127 -26.56 -7.60 0.14
N ILE A 128 -27.22 -6.60 -0.44
CA ILE A 128 -28.08 -6.78 -1.63
C ILE A 128 -27.27 -6.98 -2.92
N HIS A 129 -25.99 -6.62 -2.93
CA HIS A 129 -25.09 -6.81 -4.09
C HIS A 129 -24.30 -8.11 -4.02
N ILE A 130 -24.27 -8.75 -2.87
CA ILE A 130 -23.61 -10.03 -2.63
C ILE A 130 -24.62 -11.17 -2.76
#